data_9c21e5457fdb2ac58e587346b64dbbc3
#
_entry.id   9c21e5457fdb2ac58e587346b64dbbc3
#
_cell.length_a   1.000
_cell.length_b   1.000
_cell.length_c   1.000
_cell.angle_alpha   90.00
_cell.angle_beta   90.00
_cell.angle_gamma   90.00
#
_symmetry.space_group_name_H-M   'P 1'
#
loop_
_entity.id
_entity.type
_entity.pdbx_description
1 polymer ?
#
loop_
_entity_poly.entity_id
_entity_poly.type
_entity_poly.pdbx_seq_one_letter_code
_entity_poly.pdbx_strand_id
1 'polypeptide(L)'
;MELDALGLISACSYALDCVEAELVHVTSEHAKRVAYMSVCVAEQMGIQGKELQDLAVCALLHDNALTQYIIDGFEELRDWAAFHHERLDGTGYPFGKTAADLNTQERMMACVDIYQALTESRPYKQGMSHEKACCGQAFL
;
A
#
# COMPACT_ATOMS: atom_id res chain seq x y z
N MET A 1 -30.68 5.82 1.50
CA MET A 1 -29.83 4.72 1.01
C MET A 1 -28.39 5.21 1.17
N GLU A 2 -27.70 4.74 2.20
CA GLU A 2 -26.28 5.09 2.36
C GLU A 2 -25.49 4.27 1.36
N LEU A 3 -24.63 4.95 0.59
CA LEU A 3 -23.73 4.30 -0.35
C LEU A 3 -22.57 3.70 0.45
N ASP A 4 -22.39 2.39 0.37
CA ASP A 4 -21.17 1.75 0.89
C ASP A 4 -19.99 2.02 -0.04
N ALA A 5 -19.40 3.22 0.13
CA ALA A 5 -18.28 3.66 -0.69
C ALA A 5 -17.05 2.76 -0.54
N LEU A 6 -16.79 2.26 0.67
CA LEU A 6 -15.64 1.37 0.92
C LEU A 6 -15.84 0.00 0.24
N GLY A 7 -17.05 -0.54 0.28
CA GLY A 7 -17.38 -1.78 -0.44
C GLY A 7 -17.27 -1.62 -1.94
N LEU A 8 -17.69 -0.49 -2.50
CA LEU A 8 -17.56 -0.19 -3.93
C LEU A 8 -16.08 -0.09 -4.34
N ILE A 9 -15.26 0.64 -3.58
CA ILE A 9 -13.83 0.79 -3.83
C ILE A 9 -13.12 -0.57 -3.73
N SER A 10 -13.49 -1.38 -2.74
CA SER A 10 -12.94 -2.75 -2.59
C SER A 10 -13.28 -3.65 -3.78
N ALA A 11 -14.49 -3.53 -4.33
CA ALA A 11 -14.90 -4.27 -5.52
C ALA A 11 -14.14 -3.81 -6.78
N CYS A 12 -13.92 -2.49 -6.94
CA CYS A 12 -13.11 -1.94 -8.02
C CYS A 12 -11.64 -2.40 -7.93
N SER A 13 -11.04 -2.33 -6.74
CA SER A 13 -9.69 -2.83 -6.48
C SER A 13 -9.57 -4.31 -6.83
N TYR A 14 -10.54 -5.13 -6.46
CA TYR A 14 -10.54 -6.55 -6.82
C TYR A 14 -10.60 -6.80 -8.33
N ALA A 15 -11.38 -6.02 -9.06
CA ALA A 15 -11.46 -6.14 -10.52
C ALA A 15 -10.11 -5.79 -11.18
N LEU A 16 -9.39 -4.79 -10.65
CA LEU A 16 -8.05 -4.42 -11.10
C LEU A 16 -7.00 -5.48 -10.75
N ASP A 17 -7.03 -6.02 -9.52
CA ASP A 17 -6.18 -7.14 -9.11
C ASP A 17 -6.33 -8.35 -10.05
N CYS A 18 -7.56 -8.65 -10.52
CA CYS A 18 -7.81 -9.71 -11.46
C CYS A 18 -7.18 -9.45 -12.84
N VAL A 19 -7.23 -8.21 -13.31
CA VAL A 19 -6.59 -7.81 -14.58
C VAL A 19 -5.07 -7.90 -14.47
N GLU A 20 -4.50 -7.45 -13.37
CA GLU A 20 -3.06 -7.55 -13.10
C GLU A 20 -2.60 -9.00 -13.00
N ALA A 21 -3.36 -9.86 -12.33
CA ALA A 21 -3.06 -11.28 -12.22
C ALA A 21 -2.96 -11.96 -13.60
N GLU A 22 -3.84 -11.59 -14.53
CA GLU A 22 -3.81 -12.10 -15.91
C GLU A 22 -2.65 -11.54 -16.74
N LEU A 23 -2.32 -10.25 -16.56
CA LEU A 23 -1.32 -9.56 -17.38
C LEU A 23 0.12 -9.80 -16.92
N VAL A 24 0.35 -9.81 -15.62
CA VAL A 24 1.70 -9.84 -15.01
C VAL A 24 1.96 -11.09 -14.17
N HIS A 25 1.00 -12.02 -14.10
CA HIS A 25 1.11 -13.26 -13.32
C HIS A 25 1.45 -13.03 -11.83
N VAL A 26 0.96 -11.94 -11.26
CA VAL A 26 0.98 -11.72 -9.81
C VAL A 26 -0.24 -12.34 -9.17
N THR A 27 -0.16 -12.66 -7.88
CA THR A 27 -1.32 -13.23 -7.18
C THR A 27 -2.39 -12.14 -7.03
N SER A 28 -3.64 -12.50 -7.30
CA SER A 28 -4.79 -11.65 -7.00
C SER A 28 -4.82 -11.31 -5.51
N GLU A 29 -5.40 -10.14 -5.16
CA GLU A 29 -5.59 -9.67 -3.79
C GLU A 29 -4.35 -9.01 -3.12
N HIS A 30 -3.32 -8.61 -3.89
CA HIS A 30 -2.19 -7.85 -3.35
C HIS A 30 -2.66 -6.61 -2.59
N ALA A 31 -3.43 -5.73 -3.23
CA ALA A 31 -3.94 -4.50 -2.64
C ALA A 31 -4.78 -4.74 -1.37
N LYS A 32 -5.59 -5.80 -1.34
CA LYS A 32 -6.36 -6.16 -0.12
C LYS A 32 -5.46 -6.59 1.03
N ARG A 33 -4.38 -7.32 0.76
CA ARG A 33 -3.43 -7.73 1.80
C ARG A 33 -2.68 -6.55 2.35
N VAL A 34 -2.23 -5.65 1.48
CA VAL A 34 -1.60 -4.38 1.89
C VAL A 34 -2.57 -3.57 2.73
N ALA A 35 -3.83 -3.39 2.29
CA ALA A 35 -4.84 -2.67 3.05
C ALA A 35 -5.10 -3.31 4.44
N TYR A 36 -5.27 -4.63 4.50
CA TYR A 36 -5.49 -5.32 5.77
C TYR A 36 -4.31 -5.15 6.73
N MET A 37 -3.08 -5.33 6.25
CA MET A 37 -1.88 -5.16 7.09
C MET A 37 -1.71 -3.71 7.55
N SER A 38 -1.95 -2.74 6.66
CA SER A 38 -1.88 -1.31 6.99
C SER A 38 -2.89 -0.93 8.07
N VAL A 39 -4.12 -1.42 7.98
CA VAL A 39 -5.16 -1.21 9.01
C VAL A 39 -4.73 -1.83 10.34
N CYS A 40 -4.25 -3.07 10.35
CA CYS A 40 -3.80 -3.72 11.59
C CYS A 40 -2.64 -2.96 12.26
N VAL A 41 -1.67 -2.49 11.48
CA VAL A 41 -0.56 -1.68 12.00
C VAL A 41 -1.05 -0.34 12.53
N ALA A 42 -1.91 0.35 11.78
CA ALA A 42 -2.48 1.64 12.16
C ALA A 42 -3.29 1.56 13.47
N GLU A 43 -4.10 0.51 13.65
CA GLU A 43 -4.83 0.28 14.90
C GLU A 43 -3.87 0.09 16.10
N GLN A 44 -2.76 -0.64 15.92
CA GLN A 44 -1.73 -0.79 16.96
C GLN A 44 -1.02 0.54 17.27
N MET A 45 -0.95 1.45 16.31
CA MET A 45 -0.42 2.81 16.50
C MET A 45 -1.45 3.77 17.09
N GLY A 46 -2.70 3.34 17.30
CA GLY A 46 -3.79 4.14 17.87
C GLY A 46 -4.52 5.01 16.85
N ILE A 47 -4.31 4.81 15.55
CA ILE A 47 -5.04 5.51 14.48
C ILE A 47 -6.46 4.95 14.42
N GLN A 48 -7.47 5.82 14.38
CA GLN A 48 -8.88 5.44 14.42
C GLN A 48 -9.76 6.37 13.58
N GLY A 49 -11.02 5.98 13.40
CA GLY A 49 -12.05 6.80 12.78
C GLY A 49 -11.77 7.08 11.30
N LYS A 50 -11.91 8.34 10.88
CA LYS A 50 -11.78 8.73 9.48
C LYS A 50 -10.39 8.47 8.93
N GLU A 51 -9.34 8.75 9.69
CA GLU A 51 -7.95 8.56 9.27
C GLU A 51 -7.65 7.08 8.96
N LEU A 52 -8.18 6.15 9.75
CA LEU A 52 -8.07 4.72 9.49
C LEU A 52 -8.81 4.30 8.21
N GLN A 53 -10.00 4.89 7.96
CA GLN A 53 -10.75 4.64 6.73
C GLN A 53 -10.02 5.17 5.50
N ASP A 54 -9.50 6.39 5.59
CA ASP A 54 -8.74 7.02 4.51
C ASP A 54 -7.48 6.20 4.18
N LEU A 55 -6.79 5.69 5.21
CA LEU A 55 -5.65 4.79 5.03
C LEU A 55 -6.05 3.48 4.33
N ALA A 56 -7.16 2.87 4.73
CA ALA A 56 -7.64 1.65 4.10
C ALA A 56 -7.96 1.85 2.61
N VAL A 57 -8.60 2.98 2.25
CA VAL A 57 -8.89 3.36 0.86
C VAL A 57 -7.60 3.56 0.08
N CYS A 58 -6.65 4.30 0.66
CA CYS A 58 -5.34 4.53 0.04
C CYS A 58 -4.62 3.21 -0.23
N ALA A 59 -4.57 2.32 0.76
CA ALA A 59 -3.92 1.02 0.62
C ALA A 59 -4.58 0.10 -0.41
N LEU A 60 -5.90 0.18 -0.58
CA LEU A 60 -6.63 -0.55 -1.62
C LEU A 60 -6.32 -0.05 -3.04
N LEU A 61 -5.93 1.20 -3.17
CA LEU A 61 -5.76 1.88 -4.46
C LEU A 61 -4.29 2.26 -4.75
N HIS A 62 -3.34 1.86 -3.90
CA HIS A 62 -1.97 2.37 -3.95
C HIS A 62 -1.25 2.12 -5.29
N ASP A 63 -1.50 0.97 -5.93
CA ASP A 63 -0.95 0.62 -7.24
C ASP A 63 -1.76 1.15 -8.43
N ASN A 64 -2.93 1.72 -8.17
CA ASN A 64 -3.75 2.23 -9.25
C ASN A 64 -3.27 3.60 -9.72
N ALA A 65 -2.83 3.71 -10.97
CA ALA A 65 -2.45 4.97 -11.61
C ALA A 65 -3.52 6.07 -11.53
N LEU A 66 -4.78 5.70 -11.24
CA LEU A 66 -5.89 6.61 -10.98
C LEU A 66 -5.72 7.42 -9.69
N THR A 67 -5.01 6.92 -8.69
CA THR A 67 -4.75 7.64 -7.44
C THR A 67 -3.77 8.80 -7.63
N GLN A 68 -2.93 8.77 -8.64
CA GLN A 68 -2.00 9.86 -8.94
C GLN A 68 -2.67 11.08 -9.60
N TYR A 69 -3.86 10.93 -10.18
CA TYR A 69 -4.48 11.95 -11.03
C TYR A 69 -5.82 12.49 -10.54
N ILE A 70 -6.45 11.88 -9.54
CA ILE A 70 -7.81 12.25 -9.18
C ILE A 70 -7.86 12.90 -7.82
N ILE A 71 -8.32 14.14 -7.82
CA ILE A 71 -9.13 14.84 -6.84
C ILE A 71 -8.38 15.90 -6.06
N ASP A 72 -8.66 17.15 -6.42
CA ASP A 72 -8.52 18.31 -5.53
C ASP A 72 -9.25 18.02 -4.21
N GLY A 73 -8.53 18.06 -3.09
CA GLY A 73 -9.05 17.81 -1.74
C GLY A 73 -8.70 16.45 -1.13
N PHE A 74 -7.93 15.60 -1.84
CA PHE A 74 -7.40 14.33 -1.31
C PHE A 74 -5.88 14.23 -1.43
N GLU A 75 -5.19 15.34 -1.29
CA GLU A 75 -3.74 15.43 -1.49
C GLU A 75 -2.97 14.49 -0.55
N GLU A 76 -3.40 14.37 0.70
CA GLU A 76 -2.77 13.46 1.66
C GLU A 76 -2.89 11.99 1.22
N LEU A 77 -4.08 11.57 0.77
CA LEU A 77 -4.32 10.21 0.27
C LEU A 77 -3.52 9.92 -0.99
N ARG A 78 -3.44 10.90 -1.89
CA ARG A 78 -2.60 10.83 -3.09
C ARG A 78 -1.14 10.62 -2.73
N ASP A 79 -0.63 11.38 -1.77
CA ASP A 79 0.77 11.36 -1.36
C ASP A 79 1.12 10.02 -0.66
N TRP A 80 0.24 9.49 0.17
CA TRP A 80 0.41 8.15 0.76
C TRP A 80 0.52 7.04 -0.29
N ALA A 81 -0.28 7.12 -1.37
CA ALA A 81 -0.19 6.19 -2.48
C ALA A 81 1.03 6.47 -3.37
N ALA A 82 1.34 7.74 -3.65
CA ALA A 82 2.43 8.10 -4.55
C ALA A 82 3.83 7.78 -4.00
N PHE A 83 3.98 7.73 -2.67
CA PHE A 83 5.29 7.59 -2.03
C PHE A 83 5.58 6.18 -1.49
N HIS A 84 4.74 5.18 -1.78
CA HIS A 84 4.94 3.81 -1.27
C HIS A 84 6.21 3.12 -1.83
N HIS A 85 6.78 3.61 -2.93
CA HIS A 85 8.07 3.16 -3.44
C HIS A 85 9.26 4.04 -3.03
N GLU A 86 9.03 5.07 -2.23
CA GLU A 86 10.12 5.87 -1.68
C GLU A 86 10.86 5.11 -0.59
N ARG A 87 12.12 5.47 -0.38
CA ARG A 87 12.99 4.88 0.64
C ARG A 87 13.50 5.95 1.58
N LEU A 88 13.70 5.60 2.85
CA LEU A 88 14.14 6.55 3.86
C LEU A 88 15.52 7.16 3.58
N ASP A 89 16.34 6.48 2.79
CA ASP A 89 17.67 6.94 2.34
C ASP A 89 17.65 7.82 1.08
N GLY A 90 16.47 8.08 0.50
CA GLY A 90 16.30 8.87 -0.71
C GLY A 90 16.63 8.15 -2.01
N THR A 91 16.89 6.84 -1.97
CA THR A 91 17.16 6.03 -3.18
C THR A 91 15.90 5.45 -3.82
N GLY A 92 14.72 5.78 -3.26
CA GLY A 92 13.41 5.39 -3.80
C GLY A 92 13.02 6.19 -5.04
N TYR A 93 11.83 5.94 -5.53
CA TYR A 93 11.25 6.63 -6.69
C TYR A 93 9.75 6.91 -6.45
N PRO A 94 9.12 7.84 -7.18
CA PRO A 94 9.67 8.61 -8.31
C PRO A 94 10.35 9.92 -7.91
N PHE A 95 10.28 10.34 -6.64
CA PHE A 95 10.68 11.69 -6.22
C PHE A 95 12.00 11.72 -5.47
N GLY A 96 12.52 10.59 -5.00
CA GLY A 96 13.74 10.51 -4.20
C GLY A 96 13.60 11.15 -2.82
N LYS A 97 12.43 11.00 -2.19
CA LYS A 97 12.14 11.52 -0.86
C LYS A 97 12.94 10.80 0.20
N THR A 98 13.36 11.55 1.23
CA THR A 98 14.10 11.02 2.37
C THR A 98 13.19 10.83 3.59
N ALA A 99 13.74 10.26 4.67
CA ALA A 99 13.04 10.14 5.93
C ALA A 99 12.51 11.49 6.48
N ALA A 100 13.13 12.62 6.15
CA ALA A 100 12.68 13.94 6.60
C ALA A 100 11.42 14.41 5.84
N ASP A 101 11.22 13.91 4.63
CA ASP A 101 10.15 14.34 3.71
C ASP A 101 8.89 13.47 3.81
N LEU A 102 8.99 12.30 4.44
CA LEU A 102 7.92 11.32 4.54
C LEU A 102 7.26 11.33 5.92
N ASN A 103 5.94 11.41 5.94
CA ASN A 103 5.16 11.29 7.18
C ASN A 103 5.03 9.83 7.64
N THR A 104 4.39 9.60 8.78
CA THR A 104 4.26 8.27 9.38
C THR A 104 3.44 7.32 8.50
N GLN A 105 2.36 7.80 7.89
CA GLN A 105 1.46 7.02 7.05
C GLN A 105 2.14 6.59 5.75
N GLU A 106 2.89 7.49 5.12
CA GLU A 106 3.68 7.21 3.90
C GLU A 106 4.75 6.15 4.16
N ARG A 107 5.48 6.27 5.27
CA ARG A 107 6.47 5.25 5.69
C ARG A 107 5.82 3.91 5.99
N MET A 108 4.66 3.93 6.65
CA MET A 108 3.91 2.71 6.96
C MET A 108 3.45 2.02 5.69
N MET A 109 2.92 2.76 4.71
CA MET A 109 2.50 2.21 3.42
C MET A 109 3.68 1.55 2.69
N ALA A 110 4.81 2.24 2.57
CA ALA A 110 6.01 1.71 1.94
C ALA A 110 6.52 0.44 2.66
N CYS A 111 6.51 0.44 3.99
CA CYS A 111 6.94 -0.70 4.79
C CYS A 111 6.04 -1.93 4.58
N VAL A 112 4.72 -1.75 4.61
CA VAL A 112 3.74 -2.83 4.46
C VAL A 112 3.77 -3.40 3.04
N ASP A 113 3.86 -2.56 2.02
CA ASP A 113 3.98 -2.98 0.63
C ASP A 113 5.24 -3.82 0.40
N ILE A 114 6.41 -3.33 0.81
CA ILE A 114 7.68 -4.07 0.73
C ILE A 114 7.58 -5.42 1.48
N TYR A 115 7.01 -5.41 2.69
CA TYR A 115 6.85 -6.63 3.47
C TYR A 115 5.98 -7.66 2.74
N GLN A 116 4.85 -7.22 2.19
CA GLN A 116 3.95 -8.09 1.44
C GLN A 116 4.67 -8.65 0.19
N ALA A 117 5.36 -7.80 -0.57
CA ALA A 117 6.11 -8.23 -1.75
C ALA A 117 7.25 -9.21 -1.43
N LEU A 118 7.89 -9.10 -0.26
CA LEU A 118 8.96 -10.02 0.18
C LEU A 118 8.41 -11.37 0.65
N THR A 119 7.29 -11.39 1.34
CA THR A 119 6.70 -12.61 1.92
C THR A 119 5.83 -13.39 0.97
N GLU A 120 5.37 -12.76 -0.12
CA GLU A 120 4.54 -13.41 -1.12
C GLU A 120 5.35 -14.35 -2.01
N SER A 121 4.84 -15.57 -2.18
CA SER A 121 5.38 -16.51 -3.17
C SER A 121 4.78 -16.22 -4.54
N ARG A 122 5.62 -16.06 -5.53
CA ARG A 122 5.26 -15.84 -6.95
C ARG A 122 5.77 -17.01 -7.80
N PRO A 123 5.25 -17.25 -9.01
CA PRO A 123 5.69 -18.37 -9.86
C PRO A 123 7.19 -18.47 -10.07
N TYR A 124 7.89 -17.33 -10.03
CA TYR A 124 9.33 -17.21 -10.27
C TYR A 124 10.15 -16.94 -8.99
N LYS A 125 9.50 -16.81 -7.80
CA LYS A 125 10.17 -16.46 -6.55
C LYS A 125 9.41 -17.04 -5.36
N GLN A 126 10.11 -17.78 -4.51
CA GLN A 126 9.55 -18.18 -3.21
C GLN A 126 9.57 -17.00 -2.23
N GLY A 127 8.47 -16.78 -1.52
CA GLY A 127 8.38 -15.77 -0.47
C GLY A 127 9.36 -16.03 0.66
N MET A 128 9.84 -14.96 1.26
CA MET A 128 10.71 -15.03 2.45
C MET A 128 9.91 -15.41 3.69
N SER A 129 10.56 -16.03 4.68
CA SER A 129 9.95 -16.18 6.01
C SER A 129 9.75 -14.82 6.67
N HIS A 130 8.75 -14.72 7.57
CA HIS A 130 8.49 -13.52 8.35
C HIS A 130 9.76 -12.99 9.05
N GLU A 131 10.52 -13.85 9.70
CA GLU A 131 11.77 -13.48 10.38
C GLU A 131 12.78 -12.83 9.42
N LYS A 132 12.96 -13.40 8.23
CA LYS A 132 13.87 -12.83 7.23
C LYS A 132 13.37 -11.49 6.67
N ALA A 133 12.07 -11.36 6.45
CA ALA A 133 11.49 -10.12 5.96
C ALA A 133 11.62 -8.99 7.00
N CYS A 134 11.39 -9.27 8.28
CA CYS A 134 11.51 -8.27 9.36
C CYS A 134 12.96 -7.95 9.76
N CYS A 135 13.88 -8.91 9.68
CA CYS A 135 15.29 -8.70 10.03
C CYS A 135 16.14 -8.22 8.87
N GLY A 136 15.62 -8.23 7.66
CA GLY A 136 16.34 -7.82 6.47
C GLY A 136 16.49 -6.29 6.37
N GLN A 137 17.60 -5.84 5.79
CA GLN A 137 17.89 -4.44 5.44
C GLN A 137 16.89 -3.84 4.41
N ALA A 138 15.74 -4.49 4.20
CA ALA A 138 14.77 -4.12 3.19
C ALA A 138 13.94 -2.86 3.56
N PHE A 139 14.00 -2.45 4.83
CA PHE A 139 13.22 -1.32 5.35
C PHE A 139 14.09 -0.08 5.65
N LEU A 140 15.38 -0.11 5.32
CA LEU A 140 16.30 1.02 5.50
C LEU A 140 16.56 1.74 4.18
#